data_d142db527734e87f3309a1da5d630f64
#
_entry.id   d142db527734e87f3309a1da5d630f64
#
_cell.length_a   1.000
_cell.length_b   1.000
_cell.length_c   1.000
_cell.angle_alpha   90.00
_cell.angle_beta   90.00
_cell.angle_gamma   90.00
#
_symmetry.space_group_name_H-M   'P 1'
#
loop_
_entity.id
_entity.type
_entity.pdbx_description
1 polymer ?
#
loop_
_entity_poly.entity_id
_entity_poly.type
_entity_poly.pdbx_seq_one_letter_code
_entity_poly.pdbx_strand_id
1 'polypeptide(L)'
;TEVPEFTLTSFSKGKFQAQLEDYISENFGFREFVIRLYNQYVWTFFNKTYNKSFVRGEENWFYYFEAVREYKGNEYKGSFKSKDEAIERYEENIRMMCQLREILKEYGIEFMTFMAPDKPFIYPEYLPDRDSISKPLRAFEYYDRRLTEIGFPNIEMTKWFKTMRDTASHPV
;
A
#
# COMPACT_ATOMS: atom_id res chain seq x y z
N THR A 1 -11.36 31.00 6.12
CA THR A 1 -11.48 31.62 4.76
C THR A 1 -12.64 32.60 4.76
N GLU A 2 -12.51 33.74 4.04
CA GLU A 2 -13.57 34.72 3.88
C GLU A 2 -14.62 34.21 2.89
N VAL A 3 -15.86 34.72 3.04
CA VAL A 3 -16.95 34.40 2.11
C VAL A 3 -16.59 34.90 0.70
N PRO A 4 -16.59 34.06 -0.33
CA PRO A 4 -16.20 34.50 -1.68
C PRO A 4 -17.19 35.53 -2.24
N GLU A 5 -16.66 36.60 -2.79
CA GLU A 5 -17.48 37.63 -3.44
C GLU A 5 -17.98 37.17 -4.82
N PHE A 6 -19.27 37.31 -5.03
CA PHE A 6 -19.89 36.98 -6.31
C PHE A 6 -19.66 38.10 -7.35
N THR A 7 -19.01 37.75 -8.45
CA THR A 7 -18.97 38.62 -9.65
C THR A 7 -19.30 37.77 -10.87
N LEU A 8 -19.99 38.37 -11.87
CA LEU A 8 -20.33 37.67 -13.11
C LEU A 8 -19.11 37.11 -13.85
N THR A 9 -17.96 37.81 -13.75
CA THR A 9 -16.71 37.39 -14.36
C THR A 9 -16.09 36.20 -13.62
N SER A 10 -16.14 36.17 -12.28
CA SER A 10 -15.64 35.05 -11.50
C SER A 10 -16.52 33.80 -11.63
N PHE A 11 -17.83 34.02 -11.74
CA PHE A 11 -18.81 32.95 -11.99
C PHE A 11 -18.63 32.30 -13.38
N SER A 12 -18.53 33.12 -14.44
CA SER A 12 -18.35 32.61 -15.80
C SER A 12 -17.04 31.85 -16.03
N LYS A 13 -16.01 32.18 -15.25
CA LYS A 13 -14.70 31.50 -15.27
C LYS A 13 -14.59 30.31 -14.33
N GLY A 14 -15.65 29.94 -13.60
CA GLY A 14 -15.62 28.84 -12.62
C GLY A 14 -14.88 29.15 -11.32
N LYS A 15 -14.31 30.36 -11.17
CA LYS A 15 -13.50 30.73 -10.01
C LYS A 15 -14.34 30.88 -8.75
N PHE A 16 -15.54 31.48 -8.88
CA PHE A 16 -16.46 31.61 -7.75
C PHE A 16 -16.93 30.28 -7.22
N GLN A 17 -17.23 29.31 -8.09
CA GLN A 17 -17.67 27.98 -7.71
C GLN A 17 -16.60 27.26 -6.90
N ALA A 18 -15.34 27.30 -7.37
CA ALA A 18 -14.22 26.70 -6.65
C ALA A 18 -14.00 27.33 -5.25
N GLN A 19 -14.03 28.68 -5.19
CA GLN A 19 -13.89 29.40 -3.92
C GLN A 19 -15.04 29.12 -2.94
N LEU A 20 -16.28 29.00 -3.47
CA LEU A 20 -17.45 28.66 -2.67
C LEU A 20 -17.39 27.23 -2.15
N GLU A 21 -16.92 26.29 -2.97
CA GLU A 21 -16.71 24.90 -2.57
C GLU A 21 -15.66 24.79 -1.47
N ASP A 22 -14.54 25.48 -1.61
CA ASP A 22 -13.51 25.56 -0.59
C ASP A 22 -14.03 26.18 0.72
N TYR A 23 -14.75 27.31 0.61
CA TYR A 23 -15.35 27.97 1.77
C TYR A 23 -16.34 27.08 2.51
N ILE A 24 -17.26 26.42 1.79
CA ILE A 24 -18.21 25.47 2.38
C ILE A 24 -17.45 24.28 3.00
N SER A 25 -16.45 23.75 2.31
CA SER A 25 -15.64 22.62 2.79
C SER A 25 -14.93 22.92 4.11
N GLU A 26 -14.45 24.16 4.30
CA GLU A 26 -13.72 24.55 5.51
C GLU A 26 -14.66 24.96 6.66
N ASN A 27 -15.81 25.55 6.35
CA ASN A 27 -16.70 26.14 7.36
C ASN A 27 -17.93 25.28 7.69
N PHE A 28 -18.14 24.17 6.99
CA PHE A 28 -19.29 23.32 7.24
C PHE A 28 -19.04 22.43 8.45
N GLY A 29 -19.57 22.81 9.61
CA GLY A 29 -19.35 22.15 10.91
C GLY A 29 -19.78 20.66 10.97
N PHE A 30 -20.65 20.22 10.06
CA PHE A 30 -21.09 18.82 9.98
C PHE A 30 -20.37 18.00 8.90
N ARG A 31 -19.31 18.55 8.29
CA ARG A 31 -18.58 17.89 7.21
C ARG A 31 -18.14 16.47 7.57
N GLU A 32 -17.50 16.30 8.72
CA GLU A 32 -17.06 14.98 9.17
C GLU A 32 -18.20 14.00 9.38
N PHE A 33 -19.31 14.49 9.95
CA PHE A 33 -20.50 13.67 10.15
C PHE A 33 -21.09 13.19 8.82
N VAL A 34 -21.24 14.12 7.86
CA VAL A 34 -21.77 13.80 6.52
C VAL A 34 -20.84 12.82 5.79
N ILE A 35 -19.52 13.02 5.87
CA ILE A 35 -18.53 12.09 5.30
C ILE A 35 -18.67 10.69 5.92
N ARG A 36 -18.79 10.61 7.25
CA ARG A 36 -18.97 9.31 7.94
C ARG A 36 -20.28 8.65 7.53
N LEU A 37 -21.37 9.42 7.47
CA LEU A 37 -22.68 8.92 7.05
C LEU A 37 -22.65 8.42 5.59
N TYR A 38 -22.03 9.18 4.70
CA TYR A 38 -21.86 8.78 3.30
C TYR A 38 -21.01 7.51 3.17
N ASN A 39 -19.89 7.44 3.88
CA ASN A 39 -19.03 6.27 3.88
C ASN A 39 -19.78 5.03 4.42
N GLN A 40 -20.57 5.20 5.51
CA GLN A 40 -21.40 4.13 6.04
C GLN A 40 -22.48 3.69 5.05
N TYR A 41 -23.10 4.63 4.36
CA TYR A 41 -24.07 4.33 3.32
C TYR A 41 -23.47 3.53 2.17
N VAL A 42 -22.34 4.00 1.62
CA VAL A 42 -21.64 3.32 0.52
C VAL A 42 -21.16 1.92 0.96
N TRP A 43 -20.68 1.82 2.19
CA TRP A 43 -20.29 0.53 2.77
C TRP A 43 -21.46 -0.44 2.90
N THR A 44 -22.57 0.01 3.50
CA THR A 44 -23.72 -0.86 3.82
C THR A 44 -24.45 -1.34 2.57
N PHE A 45 -24.65 -0.45 1.59
CA PHE A 45 -25.50 -0.75 0.44
C PHE A 45 -24.73 -1.22 -0.79
N PHE A 46 -23.48 -0.80 -0.95
CA PHE A 46 -22.70 -1.09 -2.14
C PHE A 46 -21.46 -1.96 -1.90
N ASN A 47 -21.18 -2.30 -0.64
CA ASN A 47 -19.98 -3.07 -0.26
C ASN A 47 -18.67 -2.45 -0.80
N LYS A 48 -18.62 -1.12 -0.92
CA LYS A 48 -17.49 -0.37 -1.46
C LYS A 48 -16.87 0.52 -0.40
N THR A 49 -15.57 0.75 -0.52
CA THR A 49 -14.86 1.81 0.20
C THR A 49 -14.79 3.06 -0.68
N TYR A 50 -14.99 4.23 -0.10
CA TYR A 50 -14.74 5.50 -0.81
C TYR A 50 -13.26 5.68 -1.13
N ASN A 51 -12.41 5.27 -0.20
CA ASN A 51 -10.96 5.37 -0.38
C ASN A 51 -10.45 4.22 -1.25
N LYS A 52 -10.01 4.55 -2.47
CA LYS A 52 -9.44 3.61 -3.44
C LYS A 52 -8.15 2.93 -2.98
N SER A 53 -7.51 3.44 -1.92
CA SER A 53 -6.32 2.83 -1.35
C SER A 53 -6.61 1.53 -0.58
N PHE A 54 -7.88 1.23 -0.32
CA PHE A 54 -8.27 0.03 0.41
C PHE A 54 -9.15 -0.89 -0.42
N VAL A 55 -8.88 -2.18 -0.26
CA VAL A 55 -9.69 -3.27 -0.82
C VAL A 55 -10.40 -3.97 0.32
N ARG A 56 -11.71 -4.17 0.16
CA ARG A 56 -12.48 -5.00 1.09
C ARG A 56 -12.26 -6.46 0.73
N GLY A 57 -11.86 -7.23 1.72
CA GLY A 57 -11.81 -8.68 1.70
C GLY A 57 -13.10 -9.32 2.21
N GLU A 58 -13.08 -10.64 2.33
CA GLU A 58 -14.13 -11.43 2.97
C GLU A 58 -14.20 -11.13 4.47
N GLU A 59 -15.32 -11.43 5.13
CA GLU A 59 -15.52 -11.25 6.58
C GLU A 59 -15.20 -9.84 7.13
N ASN A 60 -15.41 -8.79 6.30
CA ASN A 60 -15.10 -7.40 6.62
C ASN A 60 -13.60 -7.08 6.83
N TRP A 61 -12.72 -7.93 6.34
CA TRP A 61 -11.31 -7.63 6.33
C TRP A 61 -10.99 -6.49 5.36
N PHE A 62 -9.97 -5.69 5.72
CA PHE A 62 -9.46 -4.61 4.88
C PHE A 62 -8.00 -4.85 4.56
N TYR A 63 -7.68 -4.62 3.30
CA TYR A 63 -6.32 -4.68 2.78
C TYR A 63 -5.94 -3.37 2.13
N TYR A 64 -4.69 -2.99 2.24
CA TYR A 64 -4.14 -1.91 1.46
C TYR A 64 -4.02 -2.35 0.00
N PHE A 65 -4.47 -1.52 -0.93
CA PHE A 65 -4.54 -1.87 -2.35
C PHE A 65 -3.18 -2.27 -2.94
N GLU A 66 -2.11 -1.52 -2.61
CA GLU A 66 -0.77 -1.82 -3.09
C GLU A 66 -0.25 -3.15 -2.56
N ALA A 67 -0.50 -3.47 -1.29
CA ALA A 67 -0.14 -4.76 -0.70
C ALA A 67 -0.84 -5.94 -1.39
N VAL A 68 -2.12 -5.77 -1.77
CA VAL A 68 -2.85 -6.78 -2.57
C VAL A 68 -2.24 -6.91 -3.96
N ARG A 69 -1.86 -5.78 -4.56
CA ARG A 69 -1.23 -5.76 -5.90
C ARG A 69 0.12 -6.47 -5.88
N GLU A 70 0.93 -6.25 -4.84
CA GLU A 70 2.18 -6.96 -4.61
C GLU A 70 1.94 -8.46 -4.40
N TYR A 71 1.02 -8.82 -3.51
CA TYR A 71 0.67 -10.22 -3.27
C TYR A 71 0.23 -10.95 -4.53
N LYS A 72 -0.54 -10.28 -5.40
CA LYS A 72 -0.95 -10.78 -6.71
C LYS A 72 0.19 -10.78 -7.74
N GLY A 73 1.36 -10.26 -7.39
CA GLY A 73 2.51 -10.15 -8.27
C GLY A 73 2.31 -9.20 -9.44
N ASN A 74 1.49 -8.19 -9.27
CA ASN A 74 1.18 -7.16 -10.26
C ASN A 74 1.80 -5.80 -9.89
N GLU A 75 2.63 -5.74 -8.87
CA GLU A 75 3.26 -4.53 -8.37
C GLU A 75 4.02 -3.80 -9.49
N TYR A 76 4.80 -4.53 -10.28
CA TYR A 76 5.59 -3.94 -11.35
C TYR A 76 4.75 -3.24 -12.43
N LYS A 77 3.50 -3.65 -12.67
CA LYS A 77 2.64 -3.09 -13.73
C LYS A 77 2.27 -1.61 -13.56
N GLY A 78 2.47 -1.03 -12.40
CA GLY A 78 2.21 0.39 -12.16
C GLY A 78 3.47 1.24 -12.06
N SER A 79 4.62 0.60 -11.84
CA SER A 79 5.89 1.27 -11.57
C SER A 79 6.93 1.06 -12.66
N PHE A 80 6.80 -0.01 -13.46
CA PHE A 80 7.75 -0.40 -14.49
C PHE A 80 7.03 -0.74 -15.80
N LYS A 81 7.72 -0.53 -16.92
CA LYS A 81 7.18 -0.83 -18.27
C LYS A 81 7.15 -2.33 -18.57
N SER A 82 8.07 -3.08 -17.97
CA SER A 82 8.18 -4.52 -18.16
C SER A 82 8.65 -5.23 -16.89
N LYS A 83 8.52 -6.56 -16.89
CA LYS A 83 9.06 -7.41 -15.82
C LYS A 83 10.59 -7.34 -15.77
N ASP A 84 11.25 -7.24 -16.93
CA ASP A 84 12.71 -7.20 -17.01
C ASP A 84 13.25 -5.90 -16.43
N GLU A 85 12.60 -4.76 -16.70
CA GLU A 85 12.94 -3.48 -16.07
C GLU A 85 12.79 -3.53 -14.54
N ALA A 86 11.74 -4.20 -14.04
CA ALA A 86 11.57 -4.40 -12.62
C ALA A 86 12.70 -5.24 -12.01
N ILE A 87 13.09 -6.33 -12.67
CA ILE A 87 14.19 -7.19 -12.23
C ILE A 87 15.51 -6.42 -12.23
N GLU A 88 15.80 -5.66 -13.27
CA GLU A 88 16.99 -4.83 -13.35
C GLU A 88 17.07 -3.84 -12.18
N ARG A 89 15.95 -3.21 -11.85
CA ARG A 89 15.87 -2.29 -10.70
C ARG A 89 16.07 -3.01 -9.37
N TYR A 90 15.53 -4.20 -9.21
CA TYR A 90 15.74 -4.98 -8.00
C TYR A 90 17.20 -5.39 -7.83
N GLU A 91 17.87 -5.83 -8.89
CA GLU A 91 19.30 -6.16 -8.87
C GLU A 91 20.18 -4.91 -8.60
N GLU A 92 19.80 -3.75 -9.13
CA GLU A 92 20.48 -2.48 -8.82
C GLU A 92 20.36 -2.14 -7.33
N ASN A 93 19.17 -2.26 -6.75
CA ASN A 93 18.95 -2.05 -5.31
C ASN A 93 19.78 -3.01 -4.46
N ILE A 94 19.84 -4.30 -4.84
CA ILE A 94 20.66 -5.30 -4.13
C ILE A 94 22.13 -4.93 -4.20
N ARG A 95 22.65 -4.49 -5.35
CA ARG A 95 24.03 -4.00 -5.48
C ARG A 95 24.31 -2.82 -4.56
N MET A 96 23.39 -1.85 -4.50
CA MET A 96 23.52 -0.71 -3.58
C MET A 96 23.53 -1.14 -2.11
N MET A 97 22.69 -2.11 -1.70
CA MET A 97 22.70 -2.66 -0.35
C MET A 97 24.05 -3.32 -0.04
N CYS A 98 24.61 -4.09 -0.96
CA CYS A 98 25.91 -4.71 -0.78
C CYS A 98 27.03 -3.65 -0.65
N GLN A 99 27.05 -2.62 -1.49
CA GLN A 99 28.00 -1.53 -1.38
C GLN A 99 27.89 -0.78 -0.05
N LEU A 100 26.68 -0.47 0.36
CA LEU A 100 26.43 0.16 1.66
C LEU A 100 26.94 -0.70 2.83
N ARG A 101 26.71 -2.00 2.77
CA ARG A 101 27.19 -2.94 3.79
C ARG A 101 28.71 -2.94 3.90
N GLU A 102 29.43 -2.96 2.76
CA GLU A 102 30.90 -2.91 2.79
C GLU A 102 31.41 -1.61 3.38
N ILE A 103 30.82 -0.46 3.00
CA ILE A 103 31.17 0.84 3.59
C ILE A 103 30.93 0.86 5.11
N LEU A 104 29.78 0.39 5.56
CA LEU A 104 29.43 0.37 6.99
C LEU A 104 30.37 -0.54 7.78
N LYS A 105 30.78 -1.66 7.19
CA LYS A 105 31.70 -2.61 7.81
C LYS A 105 33.08 -1.99 8.08
N GLU A 106 33.56 -1.08 7.25
CA GLU A 106 34.80 -0.33 7.50
C GLU A 106 34.73 0.52 8.77
N TYR A 107 33.52 0.94 9.15
CA TYR A 107 33.22 1.67 10.40
C TYR A 107 32.82 0.77 11.57
N GLY A 108 32.92 -0.55 11.43
CA GLY A 108 32.52 -1.52 12.45
C GLY A 108 31.02 -1.64 12.67
N ILE A 109 30.21 -1.22 11.68
CA ILE A 109 28.74 -1.25 11.73
C ILE A 109 28.23 -2.46 10.95
N GLU A 110 27.50 -3.35 11.63
CA GLU A 110 26.81 -4.46 10.97
C GLU A 110 25.51 -3.96 10.32
N PHE A 111 25.31 -4.34 9.06
CA PHE A 111 24.12 -4.02 8.29
C PHE A 111 23.37 -5.28 7.88
N MET A 112 22.09 -5.34 8.21
CA MET A 112 21.20 -6.43 7.85
C MET A 112 19.84 -5.91 7.39
N THR A 113 19.09 -6.71 6.64
CA THR A 113 17.75 -6.38 6.20
C THR A 113 16.70 -7.26 6.88
N PHE A 114 15.55 -6.66 7.15
CA PHE A 114 14.35 -7.35 7.61
C PHE A 114 13.26 -7.24 6.57
N MET A 115 12.68 -8.36 6.18
CA MET A 115 11.52 -8.38 5.29
C MET A 115 10.27 -8.69 6.08
N ALA A 116 9.52 -7.64 6.43
CA ALA A 116 8.21 -7.77 7.07
C ALA A 116 7.15 -8.01 6.00
N PRO A 117 6.36 -9.08 6.11
CA PRO A 117 5.29 -9.33 5.17
C PRO A 117 4.11 -8.39 5.40
N ASP A 118 3.47 -7.97 4.33
CA ASP A 118 2.20 -7.28 4.38
C ASP A 118 1.05 -8.23 4.71
N LYS A 119 -0.05 -7.68 5.18
CA LYS A 119 -1.25 -8.41 5.60
C LYS A 119 -1.74 -9.49 4.62
N PRO A 120 -1.75 -9.29 3.28
CA PRO A 120 -2.13 -10.32 2.32
C PRO A 120 -1.25 -11.58 2.35
N PHE A 121 0.00 -11.45 2.77
CA PHE A 121 0.92 -12.60 2.89
C PHE A 121 0.63 -13.45 4.13
N ILE A 122 0.03 -12.83 5.17
CA ILE A 122 -0.30 -13.49 6.45
C ILE A 122 -1.72 -14.05 6.43
N TYR A 123 -2.66 -13.30 5.86
CA TYR A 123 -4.10 -13.63 5.82
C TYR A 123 -4.65 -13.65 4.39
N PRO A 124 -4.11 -14.50 3.51
CA PRO A 124 -4.55 -14.58 2.11
C PRO A 124 -5.97 -15.12 1.97
N GLU A 125 -6.46 -15.85 2.96
CA GLU A 125 -7.77 -16.50 2.97
C GLU A 125 -8.94 -15.52 2.91
N TYR A 126 -8.74 -14.28 3.35
CA TYR A 126 -9.77 -13.22 3.31
C TYR A 126 -9.65 -12.30 2.10
N LEU A 127 -8.73 -12.59 1.15
CA LEU A 127 -8.61 -11.79 -0.07
C LEU A 127 -9.76 -12.07 -1.03
N PRO A 128 -10.34 -11.02 -1.66
CA PRO A 128 -11.29 -11.23 -2.74
C PRO A 128 -10.56 -11.84 -3.94
N ASP A 129 -11.27 -12.69 -4.69
CA ASP A 129 -10.76 -13.34 -5.92
C ASP A 129 -9.44 -14.10 -5.72
N ARG A 130 -9.30 -14.76 -4.58
CA ARG A 130 -8.13 -15.57 -4.20
C ARG A 130 -7.70 -16.55 -5.29
N ASP A 131 -8.65 -17.15 -5.99
CA ASP A 131 -8.39 -18.20 -6.97
C ASP A 131 -7.86 -17.67 -8.32
N SER A 132 -7.92 -16.35 -8.53
CA SER A 132 -7.41 -15.71 -9.75
C SER A 132 -5.94 -15.28 -9.65
N ILE A 133 -5.22 -15.72 -8.62
CA ILE A 133 -3.83 -15.30 -8.39
C ILE A 133 -2.90 -16.08 -9.30
N SER A 134 -2.52 -15.49 -10.44
CA SER A 134 -1.31 -15.89 -11.14
C SER A 134 -0.11 -15.48 -10.28
N LYS A 135 0.91 -16.32 -10.20
CA LYS A 135 2.14 -16.03 -9.44
C LYS A 135 3.21 -15.44 -10.37
N PRO A 136 3.12 -14.19 -10.82
CA PRO A 136 4.21 -13.57 -11.56
C PRO A 136 5.36 -13.20 -10.60
N LEU A 137 6.02 -12.12 -10.85
CA LEU A 137 7.11 -11.62 -10.01
C LEU A 137 6.54 -10.93 -8.76
N ARG A 138 6.89 -11.40 -7.57
CA ARG A 138 6.69 -10.69 -6.30
C ARG A 138 8.03 -10.14 -5.86
N ALA A 139 8.12 -8.83 -5.66
CA ALA A 139 9.36 -8.17 -5.24
C ALA A 139 9.92 -8.80 -3.96
N PHE A 140 9.06 -8.98 -2.96
CA PHE A 140 9.40 -9.60 -1.69
C PHE A 140 10.10 -10.97 -1.85
N GLU A 141 9.50 -11.90 -2.63
CA GLU A 141 10.08 -13.23 -2.85
C GLU A 141 11.37 -13.15 -3.69
N TYR A 142 11.48 -12.16 -4.58
CA TYR A 142 12.68 -11.95 -5.37
C TYR A 142 13.85 -11.49 -4.51
N TYR A 143 13.64 -10.46 -3.68
CA TYR A 143 14.68 -9.95 -2.78
C TYR A 143 15.13 -11.01 -1.77
N ASP A 144 14.20 -11.72 -1.12
CA ASP A 144 14.54 -12.77 -0.16
C ASP A 144 15.44 -13.85 -0.78
N ARG A 145 15.03 -14.37 -1.94
CA ARG A 145 15.80 -15.38 -2.66
C ARG A 145 17.19 -14.85 -3.03
N ARG A 146 17.28 -13.67 -3.64
CA ARG A 146 18.54 -13.12 -4.14
C ARG A 146 19.51 -12.78 -2.99
N LEU A 147 19.01 -12.15 -1.93
CA LEU A 147 19.83 -11.84 -0.75
C LEU A 147 20.34 -13.10 -0.08
N THR A 148 19.52 -14.15 0.02
CA THR A 148 19.93 -15.47 0.52
C THR A 148 21.00 -16.11 -0.38
N GLU A 149 20.83 -16.09 -1.70
CA GLU A 149 21.79 -16.66 -2.66
C GLU A 149 23.18 -16.02 -2.55
N ILE A 150 23.26 -14.71 -2.33
CA ILE A 150 24.54 -13.99 -2.19
C ILE A 150 25.08 -13.96 -0.75
N GLY A 151 24.42 -14.62 0.20
CA GLY A 151 24.82 -14.65 1.61
C GLY A 151 24.73 -13.29 2.31
N PHE A 152 23.83 -12.43 1.86
CA PHE A 152 23.55 -11.16 2.53
C PHE A 152 22.73 -11.40 3.80
N PRO A 153 23.06 -10.78 4.96
CA PRO A 153 22.28 -10.92 6.18
C PRO A 153 20.84 -10.41 5.99
N ASN A 154 19.92 -11.34 5.86
CA ASN A 154 18.50 -11.09 5.62
C ASN A 154 17.65 -11.97 6.54
N ILE A 155 16.62 -11.39 7.14
CA ILE A 155 15.63 -12.10 7.93
C ILE A 155 14.26 -11.96 7.26
N GLU A 156 13.77 -13.11 6.77
CA GLU A 156 12.42 -13.23 6.21
C GLU A 156 11.46 -13.59 7.35
N MET A 157 10.48 -12.75 7.62
CA MET A 157 9.62 -12.87 8.81
C MET A 157 8.27 -13.52 8.54
N THR A 158 7.94 -13.88 7.31
CA THR A 158 6.60 -14.44 6.96
C THR A 158 6.29 -15.71 7.74
N LYS A 159 7.25 -16.61 7.89
CA LYS A 159 7.05 -17.86 8.64
C LYS A 159 6.78 -17.57 10.11
N TRP A 160 7.54 -16.65 10.68
CA TRP A 160 7.38 -16.27 12.08
C TRP A 160 6.01 -15.62 12.34
N PHE A 161 5.59 -14.66 11.49
CA PHE A 161 4.28 -14.04 11.61
C PHE A 161 3.14 -15.05 11.42
N LYS A 162 3.25 -16.01 10.49
CA LYS A 162 2.26 -17.08 10.33
C LYS A 162 2.17 -17.97 11.56
N THR A 163 3.30 -18.32 12.16
CA THR A 163 3.31 -19.08 13.41
C THR A 163 2.66 -18.28 14.55
N MET A 164 2.97 -17.00 14.67
CA MET A 164 2.32 -16.13 15.66
C MET A 164 0.82 -16.01 15.43
N ARG A 165 0.39 -15.84 14.17
CA ARG A 165 -1.03 -15.81 13.81
C ARG A 165 -1.76 -17.06 14.31
N ASP A 166 -1.19 -18.23 14.09
CA ASP A 166 -1.80 -19.51 14.43
C ASP A 166 -1.82 -19.77 15.95
N THR A 167 -0.99 -19.07 16.73
CA THR A 167 -0.89 -19.21 18.18
C THR A 167 -1.48 -18.04 18.96
N ALA A 168 -1.68 -16.88 18.32
CA ALA A 168 -2.21 -15.69 18.98
C ALA A 168 -3.74 -15.75 19.12
N SER A 169 -4.24 -15.24 20.25
CA SER A 169 -5.70 -15.12 20.50
C SER A 169 -6.33 -13.96 19.72
N HIS A 170 -5.51 -13.07 19.11
CA HIS A 170 -5.95 -11.93 18.33
C HIS A 170 -5.16 -11.87 17.03
N PRO A 171 -5.71 -11.27 15.96
CA PRO A 171 -4.97 -11.03 14.71
C PRO A 171 -3.68 -10.24 14.97
N VAL A 172 -2.58 -10.68 14.36
CA VAL A 172 -1.25 -10.04 14.43
C VAL A 172 -1.11 -9.01 13.31
#